data_f46e780e9337215e7935b70f6a6aaa97
#
_entry.id   f46e780e9337215e7935b70f6a6aaa97
#
_cell.length_a   1.000
_cell.length_b   1.000
_cell.length_c   1.000
_cell.angle_alpha   90.00
_cell.angle_beta   90.00
_cell.angle_gamma   90.00
#
_symmetry.space_group_name_H-M   'P 1'
#
loop_
_entity.id
_entity.type
_entity.pdbx_description
1 polymer ?
#
loop_
_entity_poly.entity_id
_entity_poly.type
_entity_poly.pdbx_seq_one_letter_code
_entity_poly.pdbx_strand_id
1 'polypeptide(L)'
;GIRVRIGRWKIEGNPIAILIDFKSLISQKDEALKHLWEDYHVDSISGQWDYVEPVLFGHAAGIVVKSYVENFCKSVDNIVAHFHEWMTASGGLYLRKNSPYVATVFTTHATVAGRCIAGNGLSLYSDLHKFNADDLARRFNVMAKHSIEKMAALYHDSFLTVSDITANECKYLLGREVTRITPNGFENDFVWEGKELETKRKEARKLMIEVAEACLGTKFEKEPLIVGTSGRYEFKNKGIDLFVES
;
A
#
# COMPACT_ATOMS: atom_id res chain seq x y z
N GLY A 1 -19.23 -18.81 -8.34
CA GLY A 1 -18.44 -18.68 -7.10
C GLY A 1 -17.03 -18.18 -7.37
N ILE A 2 -16.31 -17.82 -6.32
CA ILE A 2 -14.89 -17.43 -6.40
C ILE A 2 -14.06 -18.63 -6.83
N ARG A 3 -13.15 -18.44 -7.78
CA ARG A 3 -12.20 -19.47 -8.21
C ARG A 3 -10.82 -19.13 -7.71
N VAL A 4 -10.06 -20.14 -7.25
CA VAL A 4 -8.69 -19.97 -6.76
C VAL A 4 -7.72 -20.89 -7.49
N ARG A 5 -6.48 -20.43 -7.65
CA ARG A 5 -5.35 -21.23 -8.09
C ARG A 5 -4.25 -21.11 -7.06
N ILE A 6 -3.72 -22.23 -6.62
CA ILE A 6 -2.64 -22.28 -5.62
C ILE A 6 -1.36 -22.70 -6.34
N GLY A 7 -0.29 -22.00 -6.04
CA GLY A 7 1.04 -22.25 -6.60
C GLY A 7 2.13 -21.73 -5.67
N ARG A 8 3.34 -21.59 -6.22
CA ARG A 8 4.46 -20.97 -5.53
C ARG A 8 5.00 -19.81 -6.34
N TRP A 9 5.29 -18.70 -5.68
CA TRP A 9 5.93 -17.57 -6.32
C TRP A 9 7.39 -17.89 -6.61
N LYS A 10 7.85 -17.59 -7.83
CA LYS A 10 9.24 -17.85 -8.25
C LYS A 10 10.19 -16.74 -7.81
N ILE A 11 10.26 -16.53 -6.50
CA ILE A 11 11.19 -15.63 -5.84
C ILE A 11 11.90 -16.41 -4.73
N GLU A 12 12.90 -15.85 -4.10
CA GLU A 12 13.57 -16.46 -2.96
C GLU A 12 12.57 -16.86 -1.87
N GLY A 13 12.80 -17.99 -1.19
CA GLY A 13 11.86 -18.57 -0.23
C GLY A 13 10.68 -19.32 -0.85
N ASN A 14 10.42 -19.21 -2.17
CA ASN A 14 9.31 -19.90 -2.86
C ASN A 14 7.97 -19.88 -2.10
N PRO A 15 7.48 -18.72 -1.66
CA PRO A 15 6.26 -18.65 -0.85
C PRO A 15 5.04 -19.17 -1.61
N ILE A 16 4.09 -19.71 -0.86
CA ILE A 16 2.79 -20.11 -1.41
C ILE A 16 2.06 -18.86 -1.90
N ALA A 17 1.53 -18.92 -3.11
CA ALA A 17 0.72 -17.87 -3.71
C ALA A 17 -0.66 -18.43 -4.05
N ILE A 18 -1.70 -17.67 -3.69
CA ILE A 18 -3.10 -17.99 -4.00
C ILE A 18 -3.64 -16.87 -4.90
N LEU A 19 -3.91 -17.21 -6.15
CA LEU A 19 -4.53 -16.30 -7.11
C LEU A 19 -6.05 -16.43 -7.01
N ILE A 20 -6.74 -15.30 -6.87
CA ILE A 20 -8.18 -15.25 -6.64
C ILE A 20 -8.85 -14.59 -7.85
N ASP A 21 -9.71 -15.35 -8.55
CA ASP A 21 -10.63 -14.81 -9.56
C ASP A 21 -11.96 -14.46 -8.88
N PHE A 22 -12.17 -13.19 -8.66
CA PHE A 22 -13.33 -12.62 -7.96
C PHE A 22 -14.38 -12.02 -8.90
N LYS A 23 -14.27 -12.21 -10.21
CA LYS A 23 -15.20 -11.62 -11.20
C LYS A 23 -16.68 -11.94 -10.91
N SER A 24 -16.96 -13.11 -10.32
CA SER A 24 -18.31 -13.47 -9.91
C SER A 24 -18.92 -12.58 -8.84
N LEU A 25 -18.12 -11.85 -8.07
CA LEU A 25 -18.59 -10.90 -7.06
C LEU A 25 -18.98 -9.53 -7.62
N ILE A 26 -18.64 -9.23 -8.86
CA ILE A 26 -18.96 -7.93 -9.48
C ILE A 26 -20.49 -7.70 -9.50
N SER A 27 -21.27 -8.75 -9.79
CA SER A 27 -22.73 -8.67 -9.75
C SER A 27 -23.32 -8.50 -8.34
N GLN A 28 -22.53 -8.74 -7.30
CA GLN A 28 -22.91 -8.64 -5.89
C GLN A 28 -22.22 -7.47 -5.19
N LYS A 29 -21.63 -6.53 -5.96
CA LYS A 29 -20.85 -5.41 -5.41
C LYS A 29 -21.66 -4.58 -4.41
N ASP A 30 -22.92 -4.31 -4.73
CA ASP A 30 -23.77 -3.44 -3.91
C ASP A 30 -24.08 -4.09 -2.55
N GLU A 31 -24.22 -5.40 -2.50
CA GLU A 31 -24.37 -6.17 -1.26
C GLU A 31 -23.09 -6.08 -0.40
N ALA A 32 -21.93 -6.28 -1.00
CA ALA A 32 -20.65 -6.18 -0.28
C ALA A 32 -20.41 -4.76 0.28
N LEU A 33 -20.72 -3.72 -0.50
CA LEU A 33 -20.59 -2.34 -0.07
C LEU A 33 -21.62 -1.96 1.01
N LYS A 34 -22.85 -2.49 0.89
CA LYS A 34 -23.91 -2.33 1.90
C LYS A 34 -23.48 -2.91 3.24
N HIS A 35 -22.92 -4.12 3.27
CA HIS A 35 -22.41 -4.72 4.51
C HIS A 35 -21.28 -3.89 5.13
N LEU A 36 -20.37 -3.34 4.34
CA LEU A 36 -19.33 -2.45 4.86
C LEU A 36 -19.92 -1.19 5.52
N TRP A 37 -20.99 -0.64 4.97
CA TRP A 37 -21.71 0.47 5.59
C TRP A 37 -22.45 0.05 6.87
N GLU A 38 -23.24 -0.99 6.81
CA GLU A 38 -24.09 -1.44 7.94
C GLU A 38 -23.24 -1.88 9.15
N ASP A 39 -22.12 -2.54 8.91
CA ASP A 39 -21.29 -3.12 9.96
C ASP A 39 -20.23 -2.13 10.48
N TYR A 40 -19.69 -1.27 9.63
CA TYR A 40 -18.52 -0.45 9.93
C TYR A 40 -18.67 1.04 9.54
N HIS A 41 -19.79 1.45 8.98
CA HIS A 41 -20.02 2.81 8.47
C HIS A 41 -19.00 3.26 7.42
N VAL A 42 -18.52 2.35 6.57
CA VAL A 42 -17.64 2.68 5.45
C VAL A 42 -18.43 3.42 4.38
N ASP A 43 -18.10 4.68 4.12
CA ASP A 43 -18.76 5.51 3.11
C ASP A 43 -18.26 5.16 1.71
N SER A 44 -19.00 4.29 1.01
CA SER A 44 -18.67 3.82 -0.34
C SER A 44 -19.43 4.57 -1.45
N ILE A 45 -20.29 5.54 -1.12
CA ILE A 45 -21.21 6.19 -2.09
C ILE A 45 -20.45 6.90 -3.22
N SER A 46 -19.34 7.58 -2.88
CA SER A 46 -18.50 8.29 -3.85
C SER A 46 -17.49 7.38 -4.56
N GLY A 47 -17.47 6.08 -4.23
CA GLY A 47 -16.49 5.12 -4.75
C GLY A 47 -16.65 4.88 -6.25
N GLN A 48 -15.60 5.19 -7.01
CA GLN A 48 -15.52 4.86 -8.43
C GLN A 48 -14.95 3.44 -8.62
N TRP A 49 -14.81 2.98 -9.87
CA TRP A 49 -14.32 1.63 -10.14
C TRP A 49 -12.92 1.35 -9.54
N ASP A 50 -12.07 2.34 -9.48
CA ASP A 50 -10.72 2.28 -8.87
C ASP A 50 -10.75 2.10 -7.34
N TYR A 51 -11.92 2.25 -6.71
CA TYR A 51 -12.22 1.88 -5.33
C TYR A 51 -12.96 0.54 -5.24
N VAL A 52 -14.00 0.35 -6.06
CA VAL A 52 -14.89 -0.82 -5.98
C VAL A 52 -14.13 -2.12 -6.28
N GLU A 53 -13.30 -2.13 -7.32
CA GLU A 53 -12.57 -3.33 -7.73
C GLU A 53 -11.59 -3.85 -6.65
N PRO A 54 -10.69 -3.03 -6.06
CA PRO A 54 -9.85 -3.47 -4.96
C PRO A 54 -10.64 -3.91 -3.72
N VAL A 55 -11.72 -3.22 -3.38
CA VAL A 55 -12.57 -3.59 -2.24
C VAL A 55 -13.23 -4.96 -2.45
N LEU A 56 -13.69 -5.26 -3.66
CA LEU A 56 -14.23 -6.59 -3.99
C LEU A 56 -13.14 -7.66 -3.96
N PHE A 57 -11.93 -7.35 -4.40
CA PHE A 57 -10.78 -8.25 -4.25
C PHE A 57 -10.49 -8.55 -2.77
N GLY A 58 -10.40 -7.52 -1.94
CA GLY A 58 -10.20 -7.68 -0.50
C GLY A 58 -11.29 -8.54 0.14
N HIS A 59 -12.57 -8.27 -0.18
CA HIS A 59 -13.70 -9.05 0.29
C HIS A 59 -13.59 -10.52 -0.13
N ALA A 60 -13.26 -10.79 -1.40
CA ALA A 60 -13.00 -12.15 -1.90
C ALA A 60 -11.86 -12.83 -1.16
N ALA A 61 -10.78 -12.10 -0.86
CA ALA A 61 -9.66 -12.62 -0.08
C ALA A 61 -10.09 -13.03 1.32
N GLY A 62 -10.92 -12.23 1.99
CA GLY A 62 -11.52 -12.57 3.29
C GLY A 62 -12.34 -13.86 3.24
N ILE A 63 -13.18 -14.03 2.21
CA ILE A 63 -13.96 -15.27 1.99
C ILE A 63 -13.04 -16.47 1.78
N VAL A 64 -11.98 -16.32 0.98
CA VAL A 64 -11.02 -17.39 0.70
C VAL A 64 -10.26 -17.78 1.97
N VAL A 65 -9.79 -16.79 2.76
CA VAL A 65 -9.12 -17.05 4.04
C VAL A 65 -10.06 -17.80 5.00
N LYS A 66 -11.31 -17.34 5.16
CA LYS A 66 -12.31 -18.02 5.98
C LYS A 66 -12.46 -19.48 5.56
N SER A 67 -12.71 -19.71 4.26
CA SER A 67 -12.88 -21.06 3.72
C SER A 67 -11.63 -21.92 3.91
N TYR A 68 -10.44 -21.37 3.74
CA TYR A 68 -9.19 -22.09 3.97
C TYR A 68 -9.05 -22.51 5.43
N VAL A 69 -9.29 -21.59 6.34
CA VAL A 69 -9.18 -21.85 7.77
C VAL A 69 -10.17 -22.93 8.21
N GLU A 70 -11.42 -22.85 7.80
CA GLU A 70 -12.46 -23.80 8.17
C GLU A 70 -12.21 -25.23 7.64
N ASN A 71 -11.54 -25.37 6.51
CA ASN A 71 -11.33 -26.67 5.86
C ASN A 71 -9.96 -27.30 6.10
N PHE A 72 -8.94 -26.49 6.38
CA PHE A 72 -7.55 -26.96 6.41
C PHE A 72 -6.79 -26.67 7.70
N CYS A 73 -7.27 -25.73 8.56
CA CYS A 73 -6.62 -25.44 9.83
C CYS A 73 -7.29 -26.20 10.98
N LYS A 74 -6.50 -26.50 12.03
CA LYS A 74 -7.01 -27.13 13.24
C LYS A 74 -7.48 -26.07 14.23
N SER A 75 -8.37 -26.41 15.12
CA SER A 75 -8.90 -25.50 16.16
C SER A 75 -7.84 -24.97 17.13
N VAL A 76 -6.68 -25.60 17.20
CA VAL A 76 -5.54 -25.20 18.05
C VAL A 76 -4.53 -24.32 17.32
N ASP A 77 -4.68 -24.09 16.01
CA ASP A 77 -3.76 -23.28 15.24
C ASP A 77 -3.98 -21.80 15.56
N ASN A 78 -2.89 -21.07 15.78
CA ASN A 78 -2.92 -19.62 15.89
C ASN A 78 -2.84 -19.03 14.48
N ILE A 79 -3.94 -18.42 14.02
CA ILE A 79 -4.08 -17.93 12.66
C ILE A 79 -4.10 -16.43 12.67
N VAL A 80 -3.25 -15.83 11.83
CA VAL A 80 -3.17 -14.38 11.60
C VAL A 80 -3.38 -14.08 10.13
N ALA A 81 -4.35 -13.24 9.83
CA ALA A 81 -4.57 -12.70 8.48
C ALA A 81 -4.05 -11.25 8.42
N HIS A 82 -3.07 -10.99 7.55
CA HIS A 82 -2.43 -9.68 7.41
C HIS A 82 -2.87 -9.01 6.11
N PHE A 83 -3.45 -7.83 6.22
CA PHE A 83 -3.96 -7.02 5.12
C PHE A 83 -3.12 -5.78 4.94
N HIS A 84 -2.75 -5.49 3.70
CA HIS A 84 -1.95 -4.33 3.35
C HIS A 84 -2.75 -3.33 2.53
N GLU A 85 -2.70 -2.07 2.93
CA GLU A 85 -3.34 -0.95 2.27
C GLU A 85 -4.89 -1.01 2.30
N TRP A 86 -5.53 0.13 2.11
CA TRP A 86 -7.00 0.23 2.04
C TRP A 86 -7.61 -0.73 1.01
N MET A 87 -6.88 -1.07 -0.03
CA MET A 87 -7.31 -1.95 -1.12
C MET A 87 -7.67 -3.37 -0.66
N THR A 88 -7.09 -3.86 0.42
CA THR A 88 -7.38 -5.20 0.95
C THR A 88 -8.17 -5.16 2.27
N ALA A 89 -8.40 -3.97 2.82
CA ALA A 89 -9.01 -3.76 4.13
C ALA A 89 -10.36 -4.44 4.32
N SER A 90 -11.19 -4.49 3.26
CA SER A 90 -12.50 -5.15 3.28
C SER A 90 -12.43 -6.62 3.66
N GLY A 91 -11.32 -7.31 3.31
CA GLY A 91 -11.11 -8.73 3.68
C GLY A 91 -10.94 -8.92 5.18
N GLY A 92 -10.17 -8.04 5.82
CA GLY A 92 -10.00 -8.06 7.26
C GLY A 92 -11.29 -7.69 8.00
N LEU A 93 -12.00 -6.66 7.55
CA LEU A 93 -13.30 -6.30 8.10
C LEU A 93 -14.32 -7.45 7.95
N TYR A 94 -14.32 -8.15 6.82
CA TYR A 94 -15.12 -9.36 6.63
C TYR A 94 -14.78 -10.45 7.65
N LEU A 95 -13.49 -10.72 7.89
CA LEU A 95 -13.05 -11.74 8.85
C LEU A 95 -13.42 -11.37 10.30
N ARG A 96 -13.32 -10.11 10.67
CA ARG A 96 -13.73 -9.62 12.01
C ARG A 96 -15.16 -10.02 12.36
N LYS A 97 -16.06 -9.97 11.39
CA LYS A 97 -17.47 -10.36 11.57
C LYS A 97 -17.69 -11.86 11.44
N ASN A 98 -17.08 -12.49 10.42
CA ASN A 98 -17.45 -13.85 10.00
C ASN A 98 -16.49 -14.94 10.49
N SER A 99 -15.35 -14.57 11.08
CA SER A 99 -14.33 -15.50 11.59
C SER A 99 -13.52 -14.84 12.74
N PRO A 100 -14.16 -14.47 13.85
CA PRO A 100 -13.54 -13.69 14.93
C PRO A 100 -12.39 -14.42 15.65
N TYR A 101 -12.21 -15.69 15.39
CA TYR A 101 -11.09 -16.52 15.85
C TYR A 101 -9.82 -16.36 15.02
N VAL A 102 -9.88 -15.68 13.87
CA VAL A 102 -8.72 -15.29 13.05
C VAL A 102 -8.26 -13.91 13.48
N ALA A 103 -7.05 -13.82 14.01
CA ALA A 103 -6.47 -12.52 14.36
C ALA A 103 -6.19 -11.72 13.08
N THR A 104 -6.50 -10.43 13.10
CA THR A 104 -6.37 -9.55 11.92
C THR A 104 -5.33 -8.47 12.14
N VAL A 105 -4.43 -8.30 11.17
CA VAL A 105 -3.43 -7.24 11.14
C VAL A 105 -3.66 -6.37 9.91
N PHE A 106 -3.63 -5.06 10.10
CA PHE A 106 -3.72 -4.10 9.02
C PHE A 106 -2.47 -3.23 8.97
N THR A 107 -1.87 -3.08 7.79
CA THR A 107 -0.73 -2.18 7.57
C THR A 107 -1.08 -1.17 6.49
N THR A 108 -0.97 0.12 6.79
CA THR A 108 -0.93 1.18 5.78
C THR A 108 0.49 1.70 5.58
N HIS A 109 0.89 1.90 4.33
CA HIS A 109 2.23 2.40 3.97
C HIS A 109 2.24 3.92 3.75
N ALA A 110 1.08 4.51 3.48
CA ALA A 110 0.86 5.94 3.42
C ALA A 110 -0.65 6.21 3.46
N THR A 111 -1.07 7.19 4.24
CA THR A 111 -2.51 7.50 4.39
C THR A 111 -3.09 8.10 3.11
N VAL A 112 -4.33 7.75 2.79
CA VAL A 112 -5.07 8.31 1.65
C VAL A 112 -5.17 9.82 1.76
N ALA A 113 -5.58 10.32 2.93
CA ALA A 113 -5.72 11.75 3.18
C ALA A 113 -4.36 12.47 3.11
N GLY A 114 -3.30 11.91 3.69
CA GLY A 114 -1.95 12.48 3.66
C GLY A 114 -1.42 12.63 2.23
N ARG A 115 -1.62 11.60 1.37
CA ARG A 115 -1.26 11.69 -0.05
C ARG A 115 -1.99 12.82 -0.78
N CYS A 116 -3.28 13.02 -0.48
CA CYS A 116 -4.07 14.09 -1.07
C CYS A 116 -3.62 15.47 -0.58
N ILE A 117 -3.35 15.63 0.71
CA ILE A 117 -2.86 16.88 1.29
C ILE A 117 -1.54 17.28 0.61
N ALA A 118 -0.56 16.38 0.60
CA ALA A 118 0.75 16.62 -0.01
C ALA A 118 0.65 16.86 -1.53
N GLY A 119 -0.12 16.04 -2.24
CA GLY A 119 -0.31 16.14 -3.69
C GLY A 119 -1.00 17.43 -4.15
N ASN A 120 -1.76 18.09 -3.26
CA ASN A 120 -2.37 19.39 -3.50
C ASN A 120 -1.52 20.57 -2.99
N GLY A 121 -0.28 20.33 -2.58
CA GLY A 121 0.65 21.37 -2.15
C GLY A 121 0.34 21.98 -0.79
N LEU A 122 -0.46 21.31 0.04
CA LEU A 122 -0.72 21.71 1.41
C LEU A 122 0.41 21.22 2.33
N SER A 123 0.67 21.96 3.39
CA SER A 123 1.76 21.68 4.35
C SER A 123 1.40 20.51 5.27
N LEU A 124 1.53 19.28 4.76
CA LEU A 124 1.10 18.07 5.46
C LEU A 124 1.67 18.00 6.88
N TYR A 125 2.99 18.10 7.04
CA TYR A 125 3.62 17.80 8.33
C TYR A 125 3.57 18.96 9.33
N SER A 126 3.72 20.20 8.88
CA SER A 126 3.65 21.39 9.77
C SER A 126 2.23 21.67 10.26
N ASP A 127 1.23 21.30 9.48
CA ASP A 127 -0.17 21.59 9.77
C ASP A 127 -1.02 20.35 10.08
N LEU A 128 -0.38 19.18 10.20
CA LEU A 128 -1.05 17.88 10.35
C LEU A 128 -2.12 17.86 11.43
N HIS A 129 -1.86 18.50 12.58
CA HIS A 129 -2.79 18.58 13.70
C HIS A 129 -3.99 19.53 13.48
N LYS A 130 -3.97 20.35 12.42
CA LYS A 130 -5.05 21.30 12.08
C LYS A 130 -6.06 20.73 11.10
N PHE A 131 -5.72 19.60 10.44
CA PHE A 131 -6.57 19.06 9.42
C PHE A 131 -7.71 18.21 9.99
N ASN A 132 -8.92 18.44 9.49
CA ASN A 132 -10.01 17.47 9.58
C ASN A 132 -9.91 16.53 8.37
N ALA A 133 -9.49 15.28 8.61
CA ALA A 133 -9.24 14.33 7.55
C ALA A 133 -10.51 13.96 6.76
N ASP A 134 -11.66 13.84 7.42
CA ASP A 134 -12.93 13.51 6.77
C ASP A 134 -13.41 14.64 5.85
N ASP A 135 -13.24 15.91 6.26
CA ASP A 135 -13.60 17.07 5.44
C ASP A 135 -12.67 17.19 4.21
N LEU A 136 -11.37 16.94 4.39
CA LEU A 136 -10.42 16.91 3.28
C LEU A 136 -10.70 15.75 2.34
N ALA A 137 -11.03 14.57 2.87
CA ALA A 137 -11.38 13.42 2.05
C ALA A 137 -12.62 13.67 1.18
N ARG A 138 -13.62 14.40 1.69
CA ARG A 138 -14.76 14.87 0.90
C ARG A 138 -14.34 15.89 -0.15
N ARG A 139 -13.58 16.91 0.25
CA ARG A 139 -13.09 17.97 -0.64
C ARG A 139 -12.27 17.42 -1.81
N PHE A 140 -11.45 16.42 -1.59
CA PHE A 140 -10.61 15.80 -2.62
C PHE A 140 -11.25 14.60 -3.31
N ASN A 141 -12.52 14.31 -3.01
CA ASN A 141 -13.28 13.17 -3.57
C ASN A 141 -12.59 11.80 -3.34
N VAL A 142 -12.01 11.62 -2.16
CA VAL A 142 -11.38 10.35 -1.75
C VAL A 142 -12.03 9.74 -0.51
N MET A 143 -13.24 10.19 -0.16
CA MET A 143 -13.95 9.76 1.05
C MET A 143 -14.12 8.25 1.14
N ALA A 144 -14.46 7.59 0.04
CA ALA A 144 -14.62 6.13 0.04
C ALA A 144 -13.32 5.40 0.41
N LYS A 145 -12.19 5.79 -0.17
CA LYS A 145 -10.87 5.21 0.13
C LYS A 145 -10.41 5.55 1.55
N HIS A 146 -10.63 6.79 1.98
CA HIS A 146 -10.27 7.24 3.33
C HIS A 146 -11.10 6.53 4.40
N SER A 147 -12.41 6.41 4.21
CA SER A 147 -13.29 5.80 5.21
C SER A 147 -12.97 4.32 5.44
N ILE A 148 -12.72 3.55 4.38
CA ILE A 148 -12.34 2.14 4.55
C ILE A 148 -10.96 1.99 5.21
N GLU A 149 -9.98 2.84 4.88
CA GLU A 149 -8.68 2.87 5.54
C GLU A 149 -8.82 3.17 7.05
N LYS A 150 -9.63 4.19 7.39
CA LYS A 150 -9.92 4.59 8.76
C LYS A 150 -10.60 3.46 9.54
N MET A 151 -11.61 2.82 8.97
CA MET A 151 -12.30 1.71 9.61
C MET A 151 -11.40 0.48 9.75
N ALA A 152 -10.57 0.19 8.75
CA ALA A 152 -9.56 -0.86 8.90
C ALA A 152 -8.57 -0.57 10.03
N ALA A 153 -8.07 0.66 10.11
CA ALA A 153 -7.22 1.08 11.22
C ALA A 153 -7.92 0.85 12.58
N LEU A 154 -9.20 1.18 12.71
CA LEU A 154 -9.95 1.11 13.96
C LEU A 154 -10.32 -0.33 14.38
N TYR A 155 -10.68 -1.18 13.43
CA TYR A 155 -11.34 -2.48 13.73
C TYR A 155 -10.43 -3.70 13.64
N HIS A 156 -9.24 -3.64 13.02
CA HIS A 156 -8.31 -4.77 13.07
C HIS A 156 -7.68 -4.91 14.46
N ASP A 157 -7.30 -6.13 14.83
CA ASP A 157 -6.70 -6.41 16.14
C ASP A 157 -5.37 -5.68 16.32
N SER A 158 -4.56 -5.62 15.27
CA SER A 158 -3.30 -4.88 15.24
C SER A 158 -3.25 -3.94 14.04
N PHE A 159 -2.80 -2.70 14.27
CA PHE A 159 -2.63 -1.68 13.26
C PHE A 159 -1.16 -1.27 13.15
N LEU A 160 -0.57 -1.41 11.97
CA LEU A 160 0.84 -1.20 11.71
C LEU A 160 1.06 -0.15 10.61
N THR A 161 2.26 0.42 10.63
CA THR A 161 2.78 1.24 9.53
C THR A 161 4.29 1.08 9.39
N VAL A 162 4.89 1.74 8.39
CA VAL A 162 6.27 1.50 7.97
C VAL A 162 7.29 2.53 8.46
N SER A 163 6.85 3.65 9.05
CA SER A 163 7.74 4.71 9.55
C SER A 163 7.08 5.56 10.64
N ASP A 164 7.89 6.26 11.43
CA ASP A 164 7.42 7.22 12.43
C ASP A 164 6.62 8.37 11.80
N ILE A 165 7.03 8.80 10.60
CA ILE A 165 6.33 9.85 9.85
C ILE A 165 4.91 9.40 9.53
N THR A 166 4.75 8.19 8.96
CA THR A 166 3.43 7.64 8.65
C THR A 166 2.63 7.31 9.91
N ALA A 167 3.29 6.90 11.01
CA ALA A 167 2.61 6.67 12.29
C ALA A 167 1.96 7.96 12.81
N ASN A 168 2.64 9.09 12.66
CA ASN A 168 2.10 10.39 13.01
C ASN A 168 0.90 10.77 12.12
N GLU A 169 0.97 10.51 10.81
CA GLU A 169 -0.20 10.67 9.93
C GLU A 169 -1.39 9.80 10.38
N CYS A 170 -1.15 8.53 10.70
CA CYS A 170 -2.19 7.60 11.17
C CYS A 170 -2.90 8.13 12.42
N LYS A 171 -2.16 8.65 13.38
CA LYS A 171 -2.71 9.22 14.61
C LYS A 171 -3.68 10.36 14.32
N TYR A 172 -3.29 11.31 13.49
CA TYR A 172 -4.08 12.52 13.23
C TYR A 172 -5.15 12.34 12.15
N LEU A 173 -4.88 11.55 11.11
CA LEU A 173 -5.77 11.41 9.96
C LEU A 173 -6.70 10.19 10.05
N LEU A 174 -6.29 9.12 10.73
CA LEU A 174 -7.12 7.92 10.92
C LEU A 174 -7.70 7.80 12.34
N GLY A 175 -7.20 8.60 13.28
CA GLY A 175 -7.70 8.63 14.65
C GLY A 175 -7.27 7.44 15.52
N ARG A 176 -6.24 6.68 15.11
CA ARG A 176 -5.67 5.57 15.88
C ARG A 176 -4.15 5.62 15.86
N GLU A 177 -3.53 5.46 17.02
CA GLU A 177 -2.10 5.21 17.11
C GLU A 177 -1.78 3.79 16.63
N VAL A 178 -0.65 3.64 15.93
CA VAL A 178 -0.21 2.33 15.45
C VAL A 178 0.26 1.45 16.61
N THR A 179 -0.02 0.16 16.53
CA THR A 179 0.45 -0.84 17.50
C THR A 179 1.98 -0.99 17.41
N ARG A 180 2.52 -0.94 16.19
CA ARG A 180 3.96 -1.05 15.93
C ARG A 180 4.32 -0.47 14.58
N ILE A 181 5.55 0.02 14.47
CA ILE A 181 6.18 0.41 13.20
C ILE A 181 7.01 -0.78 12.70
N THR A 182 6.76 -1.19 11.46
CA THR A 182 7.47 -2.28 10.78
C THR A 182 8.03 -1.76 9.46
N PRO A 183 9.28 -1.26 9.43
CA PRO A 183 9.89 -0.75 8.22
C PRO A 183 9.91 -1.79 7.10
N ASN A 184 9.86 -1.30 5.84
CA ASN A 184 10.00 -2.18 4.69
C ASN A 184 11.35 -2.92 4.75
N GLY A 185 11.32 -4.21 4.45
CA GLY A 185 12.53 -5.02 4.35
C GLY A 185 13.37 -4.64 3.13
N PHE A 186 14.65 -4.92 3.22
CA PHE A 186 15.60 -4.80 2.13
C PHE A 186 16.51 -6.03 2.12
N GLU A 187 16.74 -6.61 0.96
CA GLU A 187 17.67 -7.72 0.77
C GLU A 187 18.99 -7.17 0.28
N ASN A 188 20.08 -7.54 0.96
CA ASN A 188 21.42 -7.10 0.59
C ASN A 188 22.09 -8.00 -0.47
N ASP A 189 21.56 -9.19 -0.72
CA ASP A 189 22.19 -10.23 -1.53
C ASP A 189 22.38 -9.85 -3.01
N PHE A 190 21.66 -8.84 -3.50
CA PHE A 190 21.86 -8.29 -4.83
C PHE A 190 22.78 -7.05 -4.87
N VAL A 191 23.30 -6.65 -3.73
CA VAL A 191 24.28 -5.54 -3.64
C VAL A 191 25.67 -6.10 -3.79
N TRP A 192 26.33 -5.79 -4.92
CA TRP A 192 27.72 -6.18 -5.13
C TRP A 192 28.65 -5.51 -4.11
N GLU A 193 29.72 -6.21 -3.75
CA GLU A 193 30.72 -5.73 -2.80
C GLU A 193 32.15 -5.72 -3.41
N GLY A 194 33.06 -5.01 -2.76
CA GLY A 194 34.47 -5.01 -3.10
C GLY A 194 34.76 -4.66 -4.56
N LYS A 195 35.65 -5.43 -5.19
CA LYS A 195 36.10 -5.20 -6.59
C LYS A 195 34.98 -5.33 -7.62
N GLU A 196 34.01 -6.19 -7.35
CA GLU A 196 32.87 -6.37 -8.26
C GLU A 196 31.98 -5.14 -8.28
N LEU A 197 31.68 -4.55 -7.11
CA LEU A 197 30.98 -3.27 -7.01
C LEU A 197 31.69 -2.17 -7.79
N GLU A 198 33.02 -2.06 -7.63
CA GLU A 198 33.81 -1.05 -8.36
C GLU A 198 33.70 -1.22 -9.88
N THR A 199 33.78 -2.46 -10.35
CA THR A 199 33.66 -2.78 -11.78
C THR A 199 32.26 -2.42 -12.31
N LYS A 200 31.22 -2.85 -11.63
CA LYS A 200 29.83 -2.57 -11.99
C LYS A 200 29.50 -1.07 -11.96
N ARG A 201 30.04 -0.35 -10.98
CA ARG A 201 29.88 1.12 -10.94
C ARG A 201 30.55 1.82 -12.12
N LYS A 202 31.74 1.39 -12.53
CA LYS A 202 32.44 1.95 -13.72
C LYS A 202 31.65 1.66 -15.00
N GLU A 203 31.18 0.42 -15.18
CA GLU A 203 30.34 0.03 -16.32
C GLU A 203 29.06 0.85 -16.41
N ALA A 204 28.33 0.93 -15.29
CA ALA A 204 27.09 1.71 -15.21
C ALA A 204 27.33 3.19 -15.48
N ARG A 205 28.36 3.78 -14.87
CA ARG A 205 28.71 5.17 -15.10
C ARG A 205 29.01 5.47 -16.57
N LYS A 206 29.81 4.61 -17.22
CA LYS A 206 30.13 4.74 -18.64
C LYS A 206 28.84 4.74 -19.48
N LEU A 207 27.95 3.77 -19.24
CA LEU A 207 26.68 3.69 -19.96
C LEU A 207 25.80 4.93 -19.74
N MET A 208 25.72 5.42 -18.51
CA MET A 208 24.94 6.64 -18.20
C MET A 208 25.47 7.86 -18.93
N ILE A 209 26.79 8.03 -19.01
CA ILE A 209 27.44 9.12 -19.76
C ILE A 209 27.15 8.97 -21.26
N GLU A 210 27.32 7.80 -21.84
CA GLU A 210 27.04 7.54 -23.27
C GLU A 210 25.58 7.86 -23.63
N VAL A 211 24.64 7.47 -22.77
CA VAL A 211 23.21 7.80 -22.97
C VAL A 211 22.97 9.31 -22.87
N ALA A 212 23.55 9.97 -21.87
CA ALA A 212 23.38 11.42 -21.70
C ALA A 212 23.96 12.19 -22.90
N GLU A 213 25.15 11.84 -23.37
CA GLU A 213 25.78 12.44 -24.56
C GLU A 213 24.93 12.22 -25.81
N ALA A 214 24.36 11.02 -25.98
CA ALA A 214 23.48 10.73 -27.11
C ALA A 214 22.19 11.58 -27.05
N CYS A 215 21.60 11.75 -25.87
CA CYS A 215 20.41 12.58 -25.69
C CYS A 215 20.69 14.09 -25.92
N LEU A 216 21.85 14.56 -25.52
CA LEU A 216 22.26 15.97 -25.66
C LEU A 216 22.84 16.29 -27.04
N GLY A 217 23.21 15.28 -27.82
CA GLY A 217 23.88 15.46 -29.12
C GLY A 217 25.30 16.03 -29.01
N THR A 218 25.95 15.95 -27.84
CA THR A 218 27.27 16.50 -27.58
C THR A 218 28.08 15.59 -26.64
N LYS A 219 29.39 15.75 -26.65
CA LYS A 219 30.30 15.03 -25.74
C LYS A 219 30.67 15.91 -24.55
N PHE A 220 30.81 15.30 -23.38
CA PHE A 220 31.32 16.02 -22.23
C PHE A 220 32.82 16.24 -22.35
N GLU A 221 33.29 17.49 -22.22
CA GLU A 221 34.72 17.83 -22.23
C GLU A 221 35.44 17.33 -20.96
N LYS A 222 34.71 17.24 -19.86
CA LYS A 222 35.21 16.75 -18.56
C LYS A 222 34.25 15.71 -18.02
N GLU A 223 34.79 14.81 -17.21
CA GLU A 223 33.95 13.79 -16.57
C GLU A 223 32.91 14.44 -15.67
N PRO A 224 31.59 14.25 -15.96
CA PRO A 224 30.50 14.92 -15.22
C PRO A 224 30.28 14.26 -13.86
N LEU A 225 29.81 15.04 -12.89
CA LEU A 225 29.16 14.49 -11.70
C LEU A 225 27.79 13.98 -12.10
N ILE A 226 27.50 12.72 -11.74
CA ILE A 226 26.18 12.13 -11.97
C ILE A 226 25.40 12.18 -10.65
N VAL A 227 24.27 12.88 -10.68
CA VAL A 227 23.29 12.91 -9.59
C VAL A 227 21.98 12.37 -10.15
N GLY A 228 21.36 11.44 -9.46
CA GLY A 228 20.15 10.76 -9.93
C GLY A 228 19.08 10.65 -8.87
N THR A 229 17.83 10.63 -9.31
CA THR A 229 16.68 10.27 -8.49
C THR A 229 15.93 9.11 -9.15
N SER A 230 15.28 8.28 -8.35
CA SER A 230 14.50 7.13 -8.83
C SER A 230 13.17 7.04 -8.10
N GLY A 231 12.10 6.79 -8.82
CA GLY A 231 10.78 6.65 -8.25
C GLY A 231 9.67 6.77 -9.29
N ARG A 232 8.41 6.70 -8.85
CA ARG A 232 7.26 7.02 -9.71
C ARG A 232 7.29 8.51 -10.04
N TYR A 233 6.76 8.85 -11.22
CA TYR A 233 6.65 10.25 -11.63
C TYR A 233 5.53 10.96 -10.86
N GLU A 234 5.86 11.40 -9.66
CA GLU A 234 5.03 12.22 -8.78
C GLU A 234 5.82 13.50 -8.46
N PHE A 235 5.67 14.51 -9.32
CA PHE A 235 6.57 15.67 -9.41
C PHE A 235 6.89 16.33 -8.07
N LYS A 236 5.84 16.63 -7.26
CA LYS A 236 6.00 17.21 -5.91
C LYS A 236 6.24 16.17 -4.82
N ASN A 237 5.46 15.07 -4.82
CA ASN A 237 5.53 14.08 -3.73
C ASN A 237 6.87 13.31 -3.69
N LYS A 238 7.62 13.30 -4.80
CA LYS A 238 8.95 12.67 -4.90
C LYS A 238 10.10 13.68 -4.95
N GLY A 239 9.79 14.97 -4.77
CA GLY A 239 10.79 16.02 -4.77
C GLY A 239 11.52 16.19 -6.11
N ILE A 240 10.87 15.82 -7.24
CA ILE A 240 11.46 15.99 -8.57
C ILE A 240 11.63 17.47 -8.89
N ASP A 241 10.73 18.34 -8.43
CA ASP A 241 10.82 19.78 -8.49
C ASP A 241 12.09 20.30 -7.80
N LEU A 242 12.33 19.88 -6.56
CA LEU A 242 13.55 20.25 -5.81
C LEU A 242 14.82 19.71 -6.47
N PHE A 243 14.75 18.49 -7.04
CA PHE A 243 15.87 17.90 -7.75
C PHE A 243 16.22 18.66 -9.03
N VAL A 244 15.22 19.19 -9.75
CA VAL A 244 15.45 19.98 -10.98
C VAL A 244 15.96 21.38 -10.66
N GLU A 245 15.57 21.96 -9.52
CA GLU A 245 15.98 23.30 -9.08
C GLU A 245 17.35 23.32 -8.39
N SER A 246 17.89 22.16 -7.98
CA SER A 246 19.18 22.03 -7.27
C SER A 246 20.38 21.97 -8.21
#